data_4d7fb42e8a67b53c1e0f820590e8d5b9
#
_entry.id   4d7fb42e8a67b53c1e0f820590e8d5b9
#
_cell.length_a   1.000
_cell.length_b   1.000
_cell.length_c   1.000
_cell.angle_alpha   90.00
_cell.angle_beta   90.00
_cell.angle_gamma   90.00
#
_symmetry.space_group_name_H-M   'P 1'
#
loop_
_entity.id
_entity.type
_entity.pdbx_description
1 polymer ?
#
loop_
_entity_poly.entity_id
_entity_poly.type
_entity_poly.pdbx_seq_one_letter_code
_entity_poly.pdbx_strand_id
1 'polypeptide(L)'
;MLGNDDVSPLFADDAPKGRTIGPQKKSPRYNTERPRHGRRRWLWWLSGIGLLILLILAIAYWWYHQNLQPVDRTDTTTKTITIGEGDTFKTVAATLKEQGLIRDVRAFDIYTRLSGSRNQLHTGVCQFSPAQSLPEIVTKLSQGCHDNRVVTFLPGGTVVDSRYKPQGQDATTALKRAGYSEESIKAALAKTYDSPLFANKPAGTSLEGYIFGDTYSVPANQGPEAALKAAFAHMYEQIQNNGLIDKFAAQKLNLYQAITLASIIQREMGCGGASQDCYQIQRQIAQVFYKRLRENKVLGSDVTFIYGADIAGVSPNVNLDSPYNTRIKPGLPPGPIATPGLGALKAVADPAPGNYEFFLAGDDGNVYFANTDAEHQANIKQHCKKLCSEL
;
A
#
# COMPACT_ATOMS: atom_id res chain seq x y z
N MET A 1 8.68 12.04 -78.62
CA MET A 1 7.63 12.19 -79.61
C MET A 1 7.04 13.56 -79.28
N LEU A 2 7.51 14.53 -80.01
CA LEU A 2 6.86 15.16 -81.17
C LEU A 2 5.69 16.01 -80.67
N GLY A 3 5.60 17.25 -80.81
CA GLY A 3 6.10 18.25 -81.75
C GLY A 3 5.20 19.46 -81.57
N ASN A 4 5.73 20.59 -81.54
CA ASN A 4 5.72 21.56 -82.65
C ASN A 4 4.30 22.03 -83.05
N ASP A 5 3.98 23.18 -83.36
CA ASP A 5 4.69 24.32 -83.93
C ASP A 5 3.74 25.53 -83.86
N ASP A 6 4.30 26.73 -83.67
CA ASP A 6 4.43 27.75 -84.69
C ASP A 6 3.13 28.49 -85.07
N VAL A 7 3.02 29.77 -85.21
CA VAL A 7 3.71 30.75 -86.02
C VAL A 7 3.08 32.14 -85.81
N SER A 8 3.93 33.14 -85.72
CA SER A 8 3.66 34.56 -86.05
C SER A 8 3.29 34.70 -87.59
N PRO A 9 3.13 35.83 -88.22
CA PRO A 9 3.29 37.24 -87.88
C PRO A 9 2.37 38.23 -88.63
N LEU A 10 2.72 39.49 -88.58
CA LEU A 10 2.76 40.53 -89.66
C LEU A 10 1.63 41.53 -89.87
N PHE A 11 1.94 42.67 -89.92
CA PHE A 11 2.06 43.89 -90.80
C PHE A 11 1.29 45.07 -90.17
N ALA A 12 1.89 46.15 -89.95
CA ALA A 12 2.61 47.20 -90.64
C ALA A 12 1.70 48.38 -91.12
N ASP A 13 2.20 49.52 -90.75
CA ASP A 13 2.13 50.85 -91.39
C ASP A 13 0.79 51.56 -91.60
N ASP A 14 0.70 52.76 -91.06
CA ASP A 14 0.79 53.99 -91.93
C ASP A 14 0.63 55.27 -91.05
N ALA A 15 1.59 56.17 -91.24
CA ALA A 15 1.46 57.60 -90.88
C ALA A 15 0.95 58.40 -92.05
N PRO A 16 0.32 59.55 -91.86
CA PRO A 16 1.06 60.84 -92.08
C PRO A 16 0.65 62.08 -91.31
N LYS A 17 1.67 62.95 -91.12
CA LYS A 17 1.81 64.39 -91.31
C LYS A 17 0.77 65.37 -90.68
N GLY A 18 1.17 66.13 -89.71
CA GLY A 18 1.55 67.49 -89.75
C GLY A 18 0.51 68.60 -89.69
N ARG A 19 0.49 69.40 -88.68
CA ARG A 19 0.39 70.92 -88.75
C ARG A 19 0.61 71.57 -87.36
N THR A 20 1.66 72.30 -87.24
CA THR A 20 1.90 73.69 -86.85
C THR A 20 1.07 74.34 -85.73
N ILE A 21 1.72 74.69 -84.67
CA ILE A 21 2.03 75.85 -83.84
C ILE A 21 0.89 76.85 -83.63
N GLY A 22 0.59 77.07 -82.30
CA GLY A 22 -0.03 78.32 -81.77
C GLY A 22 0.25 78.42 -80.27
N PRO A 23 0.42 79.59 -79.66
CA PRO A 23 1.14 79.72 -78.42
C PRO A 23 0.34 79.38 -77.16
N GLN A 24 1.03 78.79 -76.27
CA GLN A 24 0.54 78.35 -74.95
C GLN A 24 0.19 79.57 -74.03
N LYS A 25 -1.01 79.55 -73.47
CA LYS A 25 -1.34 80.21 -72.18
C LYS A 25 -0.98 79.35 -71.00
N LYS A 26 -0.11 79.84 -70.15
CA LYS A 26 0.23 79.20 -68.86
C LYS A 26 -1.00 79.14 -67.95
N SER A 27 -1.46 77.96 -67.61
CA SER A 27 -2.43 77.70 -66.54
C SER A 27 -1.71 77.60 -65.19
N PRO A 28 -2.31 78.08 -64.07
CA PRO A 28 -1.68 78.02 -62.74
C PRO A 28 -1.57 76.61 -62.20
N ARG A 29 -0.42 76.28 -61.71
CA ARG A 29 -0.16 75.06 -60.95
C ARG A 29 -0.96 75.05 -59.65
N TYR A 30 -1.98 74.24 -59.53
CA TYR A 30 -2.61 73.91 -58.30
C TYR A 30 -1.71 72.91 -57.57
N ASN A 31 -1.11 73.39 -56.47
CA ASN A 31 -0.31 72.53 -55.59
C ASN A 31 -1.28 71.80 -54.61
N THR A 32 -1.71 70.61 -54.95
CA THR A 32 -2.47 69.75 -54.03
C THR A 32 -1.50 68.98 -53.14
N GLU A 33 -1.02 69.63 -52.08
CA GLU A 33 -0.44 68.89 -50.94
C GLU A 33 -1.58 68.15 -50.26
N ARG A 34 -1.60 66.81 -50.50
CA ARG A 34 -2.43 65.84 -49.71
C ARG A 34 -1.80 65.75 -48.32
N PRO A 35 -2.55 66.01 -47.23
CA PRO A 35 -1.99 65.84 -45.89
C PRO A 35 -1.69 64.38 -45.61
N ARG A 36 -0.41 64.05 -45.38
CA ARG A 36 0.13 62.70 -45.00
C ARG A 36 -0.19 62.31 -43.54
N HIS A 37 -1.33 62.69 -42.97
CA HIS A 37 -1.67 62.47 -41.57
C HIS A 37 -2.35 61.15 -41.25
N GLY A 38 -2.76 60.32 -42.23
CA GLY A 38 -3.45 59.06 -42.00
C GLY A 38 -2.53 57.91 -41.58
N ARG A 39 -1.29 57.87 -42.09
CA ARG A 39 -0.38 56.70 -41.91
C ARG A 39 0.22 56.60 -40.50
N ARG A 40 0.41 57.66 -39.80
CA ARG A 40 0.99 57.69 -38.44
C ARG A 40 -0.03 57.22 -37.40
N ARG A 41 -1.32 57.56 -37.52
CA ARG A 41 -2.37 57.11 -36.56
C ARG A 41 -2.61 55.60 -36.61
N TRP A 42 -2.55 54.96 -37.78
CA TRP A 42 -2.71 53.53 -37.96
C TRP A 42 -1.55 52.72 -37.30
N LEU A 43 -0.31 53.23 -37.38
CA LEU A 43 0.86 52.68 -36.69
C LEU A 43 0.70 52.70 -35.17
N TRP A 44 0.11 53.76 -34.60
CA TRP A 44 -0.19 53.83 -33.18
C TRP A 44 -1.27 52.84 -32.75
N TRP A 45 -2.29 52.59 -33.56
CA TRP A 45 -3.30 51.56 -33.32
C TRP A 45 -2.70 50.13 -33.39
N LEU A 46 -1.84 49.84 -34.34
CA LEU A 46 -1.14 48.58 -34.46
C LEU A 46 -0.18 48.35 -33.29
N SER A 47 0.57 49.36 -32.86
CA SER A 47 1.43 49.23 -31.67
C SER A 47 0.63 49.02 -30.38
N GLY A 48 -0.53 49.69 -30.23
CA GLY A 48 -1.45 49.50 -29.12
C GLY A 48 -2.02 48.07 -29.06
N ILE A 49 -2.45 47.53 -30.20
CA ILE A 49 -2.93 46.16 -30.31
C ILE A 49 -1.80 45.17 -30.03
N GLY A 50 -0.58 45.42 -30.55
CA GLY A 50 0.59 44.59 -30.27
C GLY A 50 0.94 44.55 -28.79
N LEU A 51 0.90 45.70 -28.11
CA LEU A 51 1.16 45.79 -26.66
C LEU A 51 0.08 45.08 -25.84
N LEU A 52 -1.20 45.19 -26.26
CA LEU A 52 -2.33 44.50 -25.62
C LEU A 52 -2.17 42.96 -25.77
N ILE A 53 -1.78 42.46 -26.95
CA ILE A 53 -1.53 41.05 -27.19
C ILE A 53 -0.38 40.58 -26.32
N LEU A 54 0.73 41.34 -26.24
CA LEU A 54 1.86 40.99 -25.37
C LEU A 54 1.45 40.95 -23.90
N LEU A 55 0.62 41.86 -23.45
CA LEU A 55 0.10 41.88 -22.08
C LEU A 55 -0.77 40.64 -21.80
N ILE A 56 -1.67 40.28 -22.73
CA ILE A 56 -2.51 39.07 -22.62
C ILE A 56 -1.62 37.82 -22.57
N LEU A 57 -0.62 37.75 -23.43
CA LEU A 57 0.32 36.62 -23.44
C LEU A 57 1.14 36.54 -22.14
N ALA A 58 1.57 37.68 -21.59
CA ALA A 58 2.28 37.73 -20.31
C ALA A 58 1.40 37.26 -19.14
N ILE A 59 0.13 37.71 -19.11
CA ILE A 59 -0.85 37.27 -18.11
C ILE A 59 -1.13 35.77 -18.25
N ALA A 60 -1.33 35.26 -19.46
CA ALA A 60 -1.57 33.84 -19.72
C ALA A 60 -0.35 32.98 -19.31
N TYR A 61 0.86 33.43 -19.63
CA TYR A 61 2.11 32.80 -19.23
C TYR A 61 2.26 32.79 -17.70
N TRP A 62 2.02 33.92 -17.04
CA TRP A 62 2.09 34.00 -15.57
C TRP A 62 1.05 33.06 -14.91
N TRP A 63 -0.21 33.10 -15.39
CA TRP A 63 -1.27 32.18 -14.92
C TRP A 63 -0.87 30.73 -15.09
N TYR A 64 -0.35 30.36 -16.26
CA TYR A 64 0.09 29.00 -16.54
C TYR A 64 1.22 28.58 -15.59
N HIS A 65 2.24 29.40 -15.42
CA HIS A 65 3.36 29.12 -14.53
C HIS A 65 2.96 28.95 -13.06
N GLN A 66 2.02 29.77 -12.58
CA GLN A 66 1.49 29.66 -11.22
C GLN A 66 0.74 28.33 -10.99
N ASN A 67 0.03 27.84 -12.00
CA ASN A 67 -0.73 26.59 -11.92
C ASN A 67 0.16 25.33 -12.06
N LEU A 68 1.41 25.46 -12.47
CA LEU A 68 2.40 24.39 -12.45
C LEU A 68 3.00 24.17 -11.06
N GLN A 69 2.94 25.15 -10.16
CA GLN A 69 3.52 25.09 -8.83
C GLN A 69 2.70 24.18 -7.89
N PRO A 70 3.32 23.62 -6.84
CA PRO A 70 2.63 22.86 -5.80
C PRO A 70 1.43 23.63 -5.23
N VAL A 71 0.38 22.92 -4.84
CA VAL A 71 -0.79 23.51 -4.16
C VAL A 71 -0.37 24.05 -2.80
N ASP A 72 0.34 23.24 -2.03
CA ASP A 72 0.92 23.61 -0.74
C ASP A 72 2.29 22.91 -0.59
N ARG A 73 3.37 23.72 -0.53
CA ARG A 73 4.76 23.21 -0.42
C ARG A 73 5.07 22.58 0.92
N THR A 74 4.26 22.83 1.93
CA THR A 74 4.45 22.34 3.30
C THR A 74 3.65 21.08 3.61
N ASP A 75 2.59 20.82 2.83
CA ASP A 75 1.73 19.66 3.01
C ASP A 75 2.30 18.43 2.27
N THR A 76 3.04 17.60 3.01
CA THR A 76 3.62 16.33 2.53
C THR A 76 2.70 15.14 2.74
N THR A 77 1.46 15.34 3.24
CA THR A 77 0.49 14.24 3.40
C THR A 77 0.19 13.57 2.07
N THR A 78 0.32 12.24 2.02
CA THR A 78 0.09 11.49 0.79
C THR A 78 -1.38 11.13 0.63
N LYS A 79 -1.91 11.36 -0.58
CA LYS A 79 -3.26 10.97 -1.00
C LYS A 79 -3.15 9.92 -2.09
N THR A 80 -3.95 8.87 -1.99
CA THR A 80 -3.93 7.75 -2.93
C THR A 80 -4.95 7.99 -4.04
N ILE A 81 -4.49 7.93 -5.29
CA ILE A 81 -5.31 8.03 -6.50
C ILE A 81 -5.23 6.71 -7.26
N THR A 82 -6.37 6.10 -7.51
CA THR A 82 -6.47 4.87 -8.31
C THR A 82 -6.81 5.23 -9.74
N ILE A 83 -6.03 4.70 -10.69
CA ILE A 83 -6.23 4.86 -12.13
C ILE A 83 -6.68 3.51 -12.67
N GLY A 84 -7.93 3.43 -13.11
CA GLY A 84 -8.55 2.23 -13.65
C GLY A 84 -8.35 2.06 -15.17
N GLU A 85 -8.74 0.89 -15.67
CA GLU A 85 -8.83 0.70 -17.12
C GLU A 85 -9.93 1.61 -17.71
N GLY A 86 -9.56 2.35 -18.78
CA GLY A 86 -10.45 3.32 -19.42
C GLY A 86 -10.39 4.74 -18.86
N ASP A 87 -9.63 4.98 -17.79
CA ASP A 87 -9.38 6.34 -17.33
C ASP A 87 -8.59 7.15 -18.36
N THR A 88 -8.89 8.43 -18.42
CA THR A 88 -8.22 9.40 -19.29
C THR A 88 -7.51 10.44 -18.41
N PHE A 89 -6.51 11.14 -18.96
CA PHE A 89 -5.91 12.28 -18.26
C PHE A 89 -6.95 13.32 -17.84
N LYS A 90 -8.10 13.42 -18.52
CA LYS A 90 -9.18 14.33 -18.16
C LYS A 90 -9.93 13.89 -16.90
N THR A 91 -10.26 12.58 -16.77
CA THR A 91 -10.91 12.03 -15.57
C THR A 91 -9.98 12.10 -14.37
N VAL A 92 -8.71 11.71 -14.57
CA VAL A 92 -7.67 11.80 -13.53
C VAL A 92 -7.43 13.25 -13.08
N ALA A 93 -7.41 14.23 -13.99
CA ALA A 93 -7.26 15.64 -13.64
C ALA A 93 -8.40 16.15 -12.75
N ALA A 94 -9.63 15.72 -12.99
CA ALA A 94 -10.78 16.08 -12.14
C ALA A 94 -10.61 15.53 -10.72
N THR A 95 -10.23 14.27 -10.59
CA THR A 95 -9.96 13.62 -9.29
C THR A 95 -8.80 14.28 -8.55
N LEU A 96 -7.69 14.59 -9.26
CA LEU A 96 -6.55 15.30 -8.67
C LEU A 96 -6.94 16.69 -8.15
N LYS A 97 -7.82 17.40 -8.87
CA LYS A 97 -8.32 18.72 -8.45
C LYS A 97 -9.22 18.60 -7.23
N GLU A 98 -10.14 17.63 -7.22
CA GLU A 98 -11.04 17.37 -6.11
C GLU A 98 -10.27 17.03 -4.82
N GLN A 99 -9.19 16.25 -4.96
CA GLN A 99 -8.30 15.89 -3.85
C GLN A 99 -7.32 17.03 -3.46
N GLY A 100 -7.35 18.18 -4.16
CA GLY A 100 -6.47 19.31 -3.85
C GLY A 100 -4.99 19.04 -4.16
N LEU A 101 -4.69 18.20 -5.16
CA LEU A 101 -3.34 17.85 -5.59
C LEU A 101 -2.84 18.72 -6.76
N ILE A 102 -3.74 19.35 -7.52
CA ILE A 102 -3.43 20.30 -8.57
C ILE A 102 -4.26 21.57 -8.42
N ARG A 103 -3.75 22.71 -8.93
CA ARG A 103 -4.41 24.00 -8.83
C ARG A 103 -5.53 24.17 -9.84
N ASP A 104 -5.33 23.74 -11.09
CA ASP A 104 -6.30 23.92 -12.20
C ASP A 104 -6.23 22.79 -13.22
N VAL A 105 -7.40 22.26 -13.62
CA VAL A 105 -7.54 21.16 -14.60
C VAL A 105 -7.11 21.61 -16.01
N ARG A 106 -7.30 22.90 -16.36
CA ARG A 106 -6.93 23.42 -17.68
C ARG A 106 -5.41 23.50 -17.82
N ALA A 107 -4.71 23.93 -16.76
CA ALA A 107 -3.26 23.94 -16.73
C ALA A 107 -2.69 22.51 -16.89
N PHE A 108 -3.32 21.53 -16.25
CA PHE A 108 -2.98 20.12 -16.39
C PHE A 108 -3.18 19.64 -17.85
N ASP A 109 -4.31 19.91 -18.49
CA ASP A 109 -4.57 19.52 -19.90
C ASP A 109 -3.58 20.19 -20.87
N ILE A 110 -3.27 21.48 -20.67
CA ILE A 110 -2.27 22.19 -21.47
C ILE A 110 -0.90 21.54 -21.29
N TYR A 111 -0.48 21.27 -20.05
CA TYR A 111 0.83 20.67 -19.78
C TYR A 111 0.96 19.27 -20.39
N THR A 112 -0.04 18.41 -20.24
CA THR A 112 -0.01 17.04 -20.79
C THR A 112 0.02 17.02 -22.32
N ARG A 113 -0.58 18.01 -22.98
CA ARG A 113 -0.48 18.19 -24.44
C ARG A 113 0.92 18.65 -24.85
N LEU A 114 1.48 19.66 -24.17
CA LEU A 114 2.79 20.21 -24.51
C LEU A 114 3.94 19.25 -24.22
N SER A 115 3.85 18.46 -23.15
CA SER A 115 4.83 17.44 -22.79
C SER A 115 4.74 16.14 -23.59
N GLY A 116 3.68 15.97 -24.42
CA GLY A 116 3.44 14.73 -25.16
C GLY A 116 2.97 13.55 -24.31
N SER A 117 2.68 13.78 -23.01
CA SER A 117 2.34 12.72 -22.05
C SER A 117 0.90 12.22 -22.21
N ARG A 118 0.05 12.88 -23.00
CA ARG A 118 -1.40 12.67 -23.06
C ARG A 118 -1.84 11.23 -23.37
N ASN A 119 -0.99 10.42 -24.01
CA ASN A 119 -1.28 9.03 -24.37
C ASN A 119 -0.47 8.02 -23.56
N GLN A 120 0.18 8.47 -22.48
CA GLN A 120 1.09 7.66 -21.66
C GLN A 120 0.55 7.44 -20.25
N LEU A 121 -0.78 7.46 -20.11
CA LEU A 121 -1.40 7.15 -18.81
C LEU A 121 -1.34 5.65 -18.56
N HIS A 122 -0.75 5.27 -17.43
CA HIS A 122 -0.70 3.88 -16.98
C HIS A 122 -1.70 3.65 -15.85
N THR A 123 -2.37 2.50 -15.87
CA THR A 123 -3.22 2.05 -14.78
C THR A 123 -2.37 1.76 -13.54
N GLY A 124 -2.94 1.99 -12.36
CA GLY A 124 -2.24 1.72 -11.11
C GLY A 124 -2.73 2.58 -9.97
N VAL A 125 -2.12 2.39 -8.82
CA VAL A 125 -2.39 3.17 -7.61
C VAL A 125 -1.21 4.10 -7.36
N CYS A 126 -1.46 5.40 -7.45
CA CYS A 126 -0.46 6.45 -7.28
C CYS A 126 -0.64 7.15 -5.94
N GLN A 127 0.45 7.47 -5.29
CA GLN A 127 0.45 8.35 -4.12
C GLN A 127 1.00 9.72 -4.50
N PHE A 128 0.24 10.77 -4.23
CA PHE A 128 0.63 12.15 -4.47
C PHE A 128 0.47 12.98 -3.20
N SER A 129 1.23 14.07 -3.10
CA SER A 129 1.06 15.06 -2.03
C SER A 129 0.84 16.45 -2.61
N PRO A 130 0.16 17.36 -1.88
CA PRO A 130 0.00 18.76 -2.28
C PRO A 130 1.33 19.52 -2.46
N ALA A 131 2.43 18.99 -1.90
CA ALA A 131 3.79 19.53 -2.04
C ALA A 131 4.42 19.25 -3.42
N GLN A 132 3.84 18.36 -4.22
CA GLN A 132 4.34 18.05 -5.56
C GLN A 132 3.85 19.05 -6.59
N SER A 133 4.73 19.40 -7.53
CA SER A 133 4.39 20.24 -8.67
C SER A 133 3.59 19.44 -9.72
N LEU A 134 2.83 20.15 -10.56
CA LEU A 134 2.07 19.53 -11.64
C LEU A 134 2.97 18.74 -12.61
N PRO A 135 4.17 19.21 -13.02
CA PRO A 135 5.12 18.43 -13.82
C PRO A 135 5.52 17.11 -13.17
N GLU A 136 5.80 17.09 -11.87
CA GLU A 136 6.17 15.87 -11.13
C GLU A 136 5.01 14.87 -11.11
N ILE A 137 3.78 15.36 -10.87
CA ILE A 137 2.56 14.52 -10.90
C ILE A 137 2.38 13.90 -12.30
N VAL A 138 2.47 14.71 -13.38
CA VAL A 138 2.31 14.22 -14.74
C VAL A 138 3.41 13.23 -15.15
N THR A 139 4.65 13.48 -14.76
CA THR A 139 5.77 12.57 -15.01
C THR A 139 5.51 11.22 -14.35
N LYS A 140 5.08 11.22 -13.09
CA LYS A 140 4.76 9.99 -12.35
C LYS A 140 3.59 9.22 -12.99
N LEU A 141 2.54 9.93 -13.44
CA LEU A 141 1.40 9.33 -14.16
C LEU A 141 1.81 8.69 -15.49
N SER A 142 2.74 9.31 -16.21
CA SER A 142 3.22 8.84 -17.52
C SER A 142 4.26 7.72 -17.46
N GLN A 143 5.01 7.64 -16.37
CA GLN A 143 5.97 6.55 -16.12
C GLN A 143 5.32 5.32 -15.48
N GLY A 144 4.09 5.45 -15.01
CA GLY A 144 3.40 4.47 -14.20
C GLY A 144 3.77 4.59 -12.71
N CYS A 145 2.77 4.35 -11.88
CA CYS A 145 2.97 4.43 -10.43
C CYS A 145 3.51 3.11 -9.91
N HIS A 146 4.76 3.13 -9.51
CA HIS A 146 5.47 2.01 -8.89
C HIS A 146 5.60 2.23 -7.37
N ASP A 147 4.66 2.99 -6.78
CA ASP A 147 4.68 3.23 -5.34
C ASP A 147 4.42 1.92 -4.60
N ASN A 148 5.14 1.73 -3.52
CA ASN A 148 4.93 0.59 -2.64
C ASN A 148 3.97 0.96 -1.52
N ARG A 149 3.11 0.03 -1.15
CA ARG A 149 2.39 0.04 0.13
C ARG A 149 3.21 -0.71 1.16
N VAL A 150 3.24 -0.17 2.35
CA VAL A 150 3.89 -0.82 3.49
C VAL A 150 2.81 -1.42 4.38
N VAL A 151 2.91 -2.73 4.63
CA VAL A 151 2.00 -3.48 5.49
C VAL A 151 2.83 -4.11 6.61
N THR A 152 2.52 -3.80 7.86
CA THR A 152 3.18 -4.42 9.02
C THR A 152 2.23 -5.38 9.70
N PHE A 153 2.56 -6.66 9.70
CA PHE A 153 1.91 -7.68 10.52
C PHE A 153 2.71 -7.90 11.79
N LEU A 154 2.05 -8.21 12.89
CA LEU A 154 2.70 -8.38 14.19
C LEU A 154 2.70 -9.84 14.64
N PRO A 155 3.80 -10.35 15.23
CA PRO A 155 3.81 -11.65 15.88
C PRO A 155 2.75 -11.69 16.98
N GLY A 156 2.05 -12.81 17.13
CA GLY A 156 0.92 -12.93 18.04
C GLY A 156 -0.38 -12.31 17.54
N GLY A 157 -0.38 -11.65 16.38
CA GLY A 157 -1.57 -11.14 15.70
C GLY A 157 -2.50 -12.27 15.21
N THR A 158 -3.79 -11.94 15.07
CA THR A 158 -4.83 -12.83 14.51
C THR A 158 -5.17 -12.39 13.09
N VAL A 159 -5.93 -13.20 12.35
CA VAL A 159 -6.43 -12.82 11.03
C VAL A 159 -7.46 -11.70 11.12
N VAL A 160 -8.40 -11.81 12.05
CA VAL A 160 -9.43 -10.78 12.32
C VAL A 160 -9.24 -10.19 13.69
N ASP A 161 -9.77 -8.98 13.91
CA ASP A 161 -9.65 -8.28 15.19
C ASP A 161 -10.26 -9.12 16.33
N SER A 162 -9.53 -9.21 17.42
CA SER A 162 -9.93 -9.93 18.63
C SER A 162 -10.43 -8.93 19.66
N ARG A 163 -11.59 -9.22 20.28
CA ARG A 163 -12.16 -8.41 21.35
C ARG A 163 -11.35 -8.44 22.64
N TYR A 164 -10.49 -9.45 22.80
CA TYR A 164 -9.70 -9.72 24.03
C TYR A 164 -8.20 -9.45 23.87
N LYS A 165 -7.80 -8.78 22.76
CA LYS A 165 -6.42 -8.34 22.51
C LYS A 165 -6.36 -6.83 22.37
N PRO A 166 -5.17 -6.24 22.48
CA PRO A 166 -5.00 -4.87 22.05
C PRO A 166 -5.50 -4.71 20.61
N GLN A 167 -6.48 -3.85 20.42
CA GLN A 167 -7.10 -3.61 19.13
C GLN A 167 -6.05 -3.23 18.07
N GLY A 168 -6.25 -3.70 16.84
CA GLY A 168 -5.44 -3.30 15.71
C GLY A 168 -4.13 -4.05 15.54
N GLN A 169 -3.96 -5.20 16.17
CA GLN A 169 -2.83 -6.12 15.96
C GLN A 169 -3.12 -7.23 14.95
N ASP A 170 -4.34 -7.27 14.42
CA ASP A 170 -4.77 -8.26 13.44
C ASP A 170 -4.41 -7.87 12.00
N ALA A 171 -4.37 -8.90 11.12
CA ALA A 171 -4.02 -8.72 9.72
C ALA A 171 -5.02 -7.85 8.96
N THR A 172 -6.32 -7.94 9.28
CA THR A 172 -7.38 -7.13 8.65
C THR A 172 -7.13 -5.65 8.91
N THR A 173 -6.86 -5.27 10.15
CA THR A 173 -6.55 -3.88 10.52
C THR A 173 -5.23 -3.41 9.91
N ALA A 174 -4.20 -4.26 9.85
CA ALA A 174 -2.93 -3.93 9.19
C ALA A 174 -3.13 -3.62 7.70
N LEU A 175 -3.91 -4.43 7.01
CA LEU A 175 -4.26 -4.21 5.60
C LEU A 175 -5.14 -2.96 5.39
N LYS A 176 -6.11 -2.69 6.27
CA LYS A 176 -6.91 -1.45 6.25
C LYS A 176 -6.03 -0.20 6.40
N ARG A 177 -5.07 -0.22 7.34
CA ARG A 177 -4.10 0.88 7.53
C ARG A 177 -3.23 1.11 6.30
N ALA A 178 -2.91 0.06 5.55
CA ALA A 178 -2.20 0.16 4.27
C ALA A 178 -3.08 0.68 3.11
N GLY A 179 -4.36 0.99 3.35
CA GLY A 179 -5.27 1.59 2.37
C GLY A 179 -5.98 0.59 1.45
N TYR A 180 -6.09 -0.68 1.84
CA TYR A 180 -6.92 -1.65 1.12
C TYR A 180 -8.40 -1.56 1.56
N SER A 181 -9.32 -1.76 0.62
CA SER A 181 -10.76 -1.79 0.92
C SER A 181 -11.14 -3.06 1.69
N GLU A 182 -12.20 -2.97 2.49
CA GLU A 182 -12.70 -4.10 3.26
C GLU A 182 -13.10 -5.29 2.38
N GLU A 183 -13.69 -5.02 1.23
CA GLU A 183 -14.07 -6.04 0.24
C GLU A 183 -12.87 -6.79 -0.31
N SER A 184 -11.81 -6.05 -0.71
CA SER A 184 -10.57 -6.67 -1.21
C SER A 184 -9.86 -7.48 -0.14
N ILE A 185 -9.84 -7.02 1.10
CA ILE A 185 -9.27 -7.73 2.24
C ILE A 185 -10.04 -9.03 2.49
N LYS A 186 -11.37 -8.96 2.56
CA LYS A 186 -12.23 -10.14 2.77
C LYS A 186 -12.03 -11.18 1.66
N ALA A 187 -11.99 -10.73 0.40
CA ALA A 187 -11.75 -11.60 -0.74
C ALA A 187 -10.37 -12.27 -0.67
N ALA A 188 -9.32 -11.51 -0.31
CA ALA A 188 -7.97 -12.05 -0.17
C ALA A 188 -7.86 -13.06 0.98
N LEU A 189 -8.47 -12.79 2.12
CA LEU A 189 -8.44 -13.71 3.28
C LEU A 189 -9.25 -14.99 3.05
N ALA A 190 -10.27 -14.96 2.19
CA ALA A 190 -11.07 -16.14 1.82
C ALA A 190 -10.46 -16.99 0.70
N LYS A 191 -9.43 -16.47 0.02
CA LYS A 191 -8.80 -17.12 -1.13
C LYS A 191 -7.94 -18.31 -0.71
N THR A 192 -7.92 -19.35 -1.55
CA THR A 192 -6.95 -20.45 -1.42
C THR A 192 -5.63 -20.05 -2.06
N TYR A 193 -4.55 -20.29 -1.34
CA TYR A 193 -3.19 -20.01 -1.79
C TYR A 193 -2.42 -21.31 -1.98
N ASP A 194 -1.65 -21.40 -3.06
CA ASP A 194 -0.71 -22.48 -3.28
C ASP A 194 0.65 -22.12 -2.66
N SER A 195 1.04 -22.84 -1.61
CA SER A 195 2.33 -22.65 -0.95
C SER A 195 2.68 -23.91 -0.15
N PRO A 196 3.95 -24.35 -0.15
CA PRO A 196 4.43 -25.45 0.71
C PRO A 196 4.20 -25.19 2.20
N LEU A 197 4.06 -23.91 2.61
CA LEU A 197 3.72 -23.54 3.99
C LEU A 197 2.40 -24.16 4.46
N PHE A 198 1.47 -24.40 3.54
CA PHE A 198 0.16 -24.97 3.86
C PHE A 198 0.14 -26.51 3.86
N ALA A 199 1.31 -27.15 3.87
CA ALA A 199 1.38 -28.61 4.00
C ALA A 199 0.67 -29.07 5.28
N ASN A 200 -0.23 -30.07 5.13
CA ASN A 200 -1.07 -30.63 6.19
C ASN A 200 -2.13 -29.67 6.78
N LYS A 201 -2.30 -28.46 6.25
CA LYS A 201 -3.39 -27.58 6.63
C LYS A 201 -4.72 -28.17 6.14
N PRO A 202 -5.71 -28.38 7.02
CA PRO A 202 -7.01 -28.90 6.59
C PRO A 202 -7.71 -27.96 5.61
N ALA A 203 -8.34 -28.52 4.58
CA ALA A 203 -9.09 -27.73 3.60
C ALA A 203 -10.20 -26.91 4.29
N GLY A 204 -10.43 -25.68 3.82
CA GLY A 204 -11.47 -24.81 4.35
C GLY A 204 -11.15 -24.12 5.69
N THR A 205 -10.00 -24.40 6.32
CA THR A 205 -9.59 -23.66 7.52
C THR A 205 -9.03 -22.27 7.16
N SER A 206 -9.11 -21.33 8.11
CA SER A 206 -8.65 -19.94 7.93
C SER A 206 -7.14 -19.86 7.71
N LEU A 207 -6.65 -18.64 7.42
CA LEU A 207 -5.22 -18.33 7.34
C LEU A 207 -4.60 -18.03 8.71
N GLU A 208 -5.31 -18.33 9.80
CA GLU A 208 -4.82 -18.12 11.17
C GLU A 208 -3.51 -18.87 11.40
N GLY A 209 -2.53 -18.17 11.97
CA GLY A 209 -1.21 -18.71 12.23
C GLY A 209 -0.21 -18.61 11.08
N TYR A 210 -0.61 -18.19 9.87
CA TYR A 210 0.23 -18.23 8.68
C TYR A 210 0.76 -16.88 8.21
N ILE A 211 0.19 -15.76 8.68
CA ILE A 211 0.57 -14.40 8.24
C ILE A 211 1.77 -13.92 9.09
N PHE A 212 2.99 -14.25 8.66
CA PHE A 212 4.21 -13.99 9.45
C PHE A 212 4.39 -12.51 9.79
N GLY A 213 4.72 -12.24 11.06
CA GLY A 213 4.89 -10.89 11.59
C GLY A 213 6.18 -10.26 11.10
N ASP A 214 6.06 -9.28 10.20
CA ASP A 214 7.13 -8.43 9.68
C ASP A 214 6.53 -7.24 8.91
N THR A 215 7.38 -6.36 8.37
CA THR A 215 6.99 -5.25 7.52
C THR A 215 7.26 -5.57 6.06
N TYR A 216 6.19 -5.58 5.27
CA TYR A 216 6.21 -5.94 3.86
C TYR A 216 5.98 -4.72 2.98
N SER A 217 6.87 -4.49 2.02
CA SER A 217 6.74 -3.47 0.98
C SER A 217 6.27 -4.14 -0.31
N VAL A 218 5.06 -3.83 -0.75
CA VAL A 218 4.43 -4.42 -1.94
C VAL A 218 4.01 -3.33 -2.92
N PRO A 219 4.04 -3.59 -4.24
CA PRO A 219 3.61 -2.60 -5.23
C PRO A 219 2.18 -2.10 -4.95
N ALA A 220 1.98 -0.77 -4.98
CA ALA A 220 0.71 -0.15 -4.61
C ALA A 220 -0.45 -0.51 -5.56
N ASN A 221 -0.13 -0.95 -6.78
CA ASN A 221 -1.10 -1.43 -7.77
C ASN A 221 -1.55 -2.88 -7.54
N GLN A 222 -0.98 -3.58 -6.57
CA GLN A 222 -1.35 -4.96 -6.24
C GLN A 222 -2.36 -4.99 -5.09
N GLY A 223 -3.22 -6.01 -5.12
CA GLY A 223 -4.19 -6.27 -4.06
C GLY A 223 -3.55 -6.76 -2.75
N PRO A 224 -4.35 -6.91 -1.67
CA PRO A 224 -3.85 -7.37 -0.37
C PRO A 224 -3.20 -8.76 -0.43
N GLU A 225 -3.52 -9.56 -1.45
CA GLU A 225 -2.89 -10.87 -1.68
C GLU A 225 -1.37 -10.79 -1.86
N ALA A 226 -0.85 -9.65 -2.34
CA ALA A 226 0.59 -9.49 -2.49
C ALA A 226 1.31 -9.48 -1.14
N ALA A 227 0.76 -8.73 -0.15
CA ALA A 227 1.29 -8.70 1.20
C ALA A 227 1.13 -10.05 1.92
N LEU A 228 -0.01 -10.73 1.74
CA LEU A 228 -0.25 -12.05 2.30
C LEU A 228 0.74 -13.08 1.73
N LYS A 229 0.92 -13.12 0.41
CA LYS A 229 1.89 -14.02 -0.24
C LYS A 229 3.32 -13.75 0.22
N ALA A 230 3.71 -12.48 0.38
CA ALA A 230 5.02 -12.13 0.92
C ALA A 230 5.19 -12.64 2.36
N ALA A 231 4.16 -12.51 3.20
CA ALA A 231 4.17 -13.04 4.57
C ALA A 231 4.26 -14.56 4.62
N PHE A 232 3.54 -15.27 3.74
CA PHE A 232 3.61 -16.74 3.64
C PHE A 232 4.98 -17.22 3.16
N ALA A 233 5.53 -16.57 2.13
CA ALA A 233 6.85 -16.88 1.60
C ALA A 233 7.93 -16.67 2.66
N HIS A 234 7.89 -15.55 3.37
CA HIS A 234 8.83 -15.24 4.45
C HIS A 234 8.75 -16.25 5.60
N MET A 235 7.55 -16.61 6.05
CA MET A 235 7.38 -17.62 7.08
C MET A 235 8.01 -18.96 6.66
N TYR A 236 7.73 -19.39 5.43
CA TYR A 236 8.28 -20.67 4.93
C TYR A 236 9.80 -20.61 4.79
N GLU A 237 10.34 -19.49 4.31
CA GLU A 237 11.78 -19.24 4.24
C GLU A 237 12.44 -19.32 5.64
N GLN A 238 11.84 -18.68 6.65
CA GLN A 238 12.34 -18.77 8.02
C GLN A 238 12.32 -20.21 8.55
N ILE A 239 11.28 -20.97 8.25
CA ILE A 239 11.17 -22.38 8.62
C ILE A 239 12.27 -23.21 7.94
N GLN A 240 12.50 -23.00 6.64
CA GLN A 240 13.52 -23.73 5.87
C GLN A 240 14.94 -23.35 6.30
N ASN A 241 15.26 -22.07 6.37
CA ASN A 241 16.60 -21.57 6.69
C ASN A 241 17.07 -22.00 8.09
N ASN A 242 16.14 -22.32 8.98
CA ASN A 242 16.44 -22.82 10.33
C ASN A 242 16.31 -24.35 10.46
N GLY A 243 16.03 -25.06 9.36
CA GLY A 243 15.89 -26.53 9.32
C GLY A 243 14.77 -27.03 10.24
N LEU A 244 13.66 -26.26 10.36
CA LEU A 244 12.63 -26.57 11.35
C LEU A 244 11.73 -27.74 10.95
N ILE A 245 11.59 -28.05 9.66
CA ILE A 245 10.74 -29.15 9.17
C ILE A 245 11.18 -30.48 9.78
N ASP A 246 12.46 -30.81 9.67
CA ASP A 246 13.01 -32.07 10.18
C ASP A 246 12.96 -32.12 11.72
N LYS A 247 13.18 -30.99 12.36
CA LYS A 247 13.09 -30.86 13.82
C LYS A 247 11.66 -31.06 14.33
N PHE A 248 10.65 -30.51 13.62
CA PHE A 248 9.24 -30.74 13.94
C PHE A 248 8.90 -32.25 13.78
N ALA A 249 9.37 -32.88 12.70
CA ALA A 249 9.18 -34.29 12.48
C ALA A 249 9.84 -35.16 13.59
N ALA A 250 11.04 -34.76 14.06
CA ALA A 250 11.69 -35.38 15.19
C ALA A 250 10.87 -35.30 16.51
N GLN A 251 10.11 -34.22 16.67
CA GLN A 251 9.14 -34.03 17.75
C GLN A 251 7.78 -34.69 17.48
N LYS A 252 7.64 -35.46 16.39
CA LYS A 252 6.41 -36.15 15.95
C LYS A 252 5.25 -35.16 15.62
N LEU A 253 5.58 -33.97 15.14
CA LEU A 253 4.62 -32.98 14.66
C LEU A 253 4.78 -32.80 13.15
N ASN A 254 3.66 -32.71 12.43
CA ASN A 254 3.66 -32.18 11.08
C ASN A 254 3.68 -30.62 11.13
N LEU A 255 3.86 -29.96 9.98
CA LEU A 255 4.00 -28.53 9.90
C LEU A 255 2.79 -27.79 10.50
N TYR A 256 1.57 -28.25 10.20
CA TYR A 256 0.34 -27.65 10.75
C TYR A 256 0.28 -27.72 12.27
N GLN A 257 0.59 -28.89 12.83
CA GLN A 257 0.62 -29.12 14.28
C GLN A 257 1.71 -28.27 14.96
N ALA A 258 2.87 -28.17 14.32
CA ALA A 258 3.97 -27.36 14.84
C ALA A 258 3.61 -25.87 14.88
N ILE A 259 3.00 -25.33 13.80
CA ILE A 259 2.51 -23.95 13.78
C ILE A 259 1.41 -23.75 14.83
N THR A 260 0.52 -24.74 15.01
CA THR A 260 -0.53 -24.69 16.05
C THR A 260 0.09 -24.59 17.44
N LEU A 261 1.04 -25.44 17.80
CA LEU A 261 1.69 -25.38 19.10
C LEU A 261 2.50 -24.09 19.28
N ALA A 262 3.22 -23.65 18.23
CA ALA A 262 3.97 -22.40 18.26
C ALA A 262 3.07 -21.18 18.46
N SER A 263 1.86 -21.18 17.91
CA SER A 263 0.89 -20.10 18.12
C SER A 263 0.41 -19.98 19.56
N ILE A 264 0.28 -21.11 20.27
CA ILE A 264 -0.05 -21.12 21.70
C ILE A 264 1.12 -20.55 22.50
N ILE A 265 2.35 -21.05 22.27
CA ILE A 265 3.55 -20.55 22.93
C ILE A 265 3.74 -19.05 22.71
N GLN A 266 3.52 -18.56 21.50
CA GLN A 266 3.56 -17.13 21.16
C GLN A 266 2.56 -16.31 21.97
N ARG A 267 1.40 -16.88 22.27
CA ARG A 267 0.35 -16.21 23.03
C ARG A 267 0.59 -16.28 24.53
N GLU A 268 1.23 -17.33 25.03
CA GLU A 268 1.66 -17.44 26.43
C GLU A 268 2.83 -16.50 26.72
N MET A 269 3.78 -16.40 25.77
CA MET A 269 4.97 -15.58 25.93
C MET A 269 5.32 -14.85 24.64
N GLY A 270 4.82 -13.62 24.51
CA GLY A 270 4.95 -12.78 23.30
C GLY A 270 6.22 -11.95 23.21
N CYS A 271 7.20 -12.13 24.07
CA CYS A 271 8.48 -11.40 24.08
C CYS A 271 8.42 -9.87 24.25
N GLY A 272 7.31 -9.32 24.69
CA GLY A 272 7.10 -7.89 24.86
C GLY A 272 7.37 -7.36 26.26
N GLY A 273 8.62 -7.40 26.76
CA GLY A 273 8.99 -6.73 28.02
C GLY A 273 9.36 -7.63 29.19
N ALA A 274 9.53 -8.94 28.99
CA ALA A 274 10.02 -9.82 30.03
C ALA A 274 11.50 -9.57 30.33
N SER A 275 11.85 -9.58 31.63
CA SER A 275 13.23 -9.40 32.12
C SER A 275 14.13 -10.62 31.90
N GLN A 276 13.55 -11.77 31.55
CA GLN A 276 14.27 -13.03 31.25
C GLN A 276 14.48 -13.21 29.74
N ASP A 277 15.42 -14.11 29.38
CA ASP A 277 15.60 -14.51 27.98
C ASP A 277 14.31 -15.16 27.43
N CYS A 278 13.59 -14.41 26.65
CA CYS A 278 12.28 -14.79 26.13
C CYS A 278 12.32 -16.11 25.33
N TYR A 279 13.35 -16.33 24.55
CA TYR A 279 13.47 -17.58 23.79
C TYR A 279 13.64 -18.80 24.70
N GLN A 280 14.39 -18.67 25.78
CA GLN A 280 14.56 -19.78 26.74
C GLN A 280 13.25 -20.07 27.47
N ILE A 281 12.48 -19.04 27.83
CA ILE A 281 11.15 -19.22 28.41
C ILE A 281 10.22 -19.95 27.42
N GLN A 282 10.20 -19.55 26.16
CA GLN A 282 9.41 -20.23 25.13
C GLN A 282 9.80 -21.72 25.00
N ARG A 283 11.10 -22.05 25.07
CA ARG A 283 11.58 -23.43 25.05
C ARG A 283 11.13 -24.23 26.29
N GLN A 284 11.11 -23.59 27.47
CA GLN A 284 10.62 -24.24 28.71
C GLN A 284 9.10 -24.44 28.66
N ILE A 285 8.32 -23.48 28.14
CA ILE A 285 6.87 -23.64 27.90
C ILE A 285 6.63 -24.79 26.91
N ALA A 286 7.41 -24.85 25.83
CA ALA A 286 7.33 -25.95 24.87
C ALA A 286 7.58 -27.29 25.54
N GLN A 287 8.57 -27.38 26.44
CA GLN A 287 8.86 -28.60 27.23
C GLN A 287 7.64 -29.03 28.05
N VAL A 288 6.96 -28.11 28.76
CA VAL A 288 5.75 -28.42 29.54
C VAL A 288 4.65 -28.92 28.62
N PHE A 289 4.38 -28.30 27.50
CA PHE A 289 3.36 -28.73 26.56
C PHE A 289 3.66 -30.07 25.92
N TYR A 290 4.91 -30.34 25.53
CA TYR A 290 5.30 -31.66 25.02
C TYR A 290 5.14 -32.77 26.07
N LYS A 291 5.44 -32.50 27.34
CA LYS A 291 5.20 -33.46 28.41
C LYS A 291 3.72 -33.78 28.54
N ARG A 292 2.86 -32.73 28.59
CA ARG A 292 1.41 -32.89 28.67
C ARG A 292 0.84 -33.65 27.46
N LEU A 293 1.32 -33.36 26.24
CA LEU A 293 0.91 -34.10 25.03
C LEU A 293 1.30 -35.57 25.09
N ARG A 294 2.54 -35.91 25.53
CA ARG A 294 3.00 -37.30 25.66
C ARG A 294 2.21 -38.08 26.71
N GLU A 295 1.76 -37.41 27.75
CA GLU A 295 0.99 -38.01 28.85
C GLU A 295 -0.52 -37.93 28.61
N ASN A 296 -0.96 -37.52 27.42
CA ASN A 296 -2.37 -37.31 27.05
C ASN A 296 -3.14 -36.44 28.08
N LYS A 297 -2.44 -35.47 28.66
CA LYS A 297 -3.01 -34.47 29.56
C LYS A 297 -3.51 -33.26 28.77
N VAL A 298 -4.43 -32.51 29.38
CA VAL A 298 -4.85 -31.17 28.87
C VAL A 298 -3.66 -30.20 28.84
N LEU A 299 -3.55 -29.38 27.79
CA LEU A 299 -2.50 -28.37 27.74
C LEU A 299 -2.70 -27.27 28.81
N GLY A 300 -3.93 -27.00 29.18
CA GLY A 300 -4.28 -26.10 30.29
C GLY A 300 -3.93 -24.62 29.97
N SER A 301 -3.95 -24.25 28.70
CA SER A 301 -3.60 -22.90 28.24
C SER A 301 -4.84 -22.01 28.13
N ASP A 302 -4.83 -20.87 28.85
CA ASP A 302 -5.96 -19.94 28.89
C ASP A 302 -6.18 -19.22 27.57
N VAL A 303 -5.11 -18.89 26.87
CA VAL A 303 -5.19 -18.20 25.57
C VAL A 303 -5.98 -18.99 24.52
N THR A 304 -6.12 -20.30 24.70
CA THR A 304 -6.86 -21.17 23.79
C THR A 304 -8.37 -21.07 23.96
N PHE A 305 -8.90 -21.06 25.21
CA PHE A 305 -10.33 -20.87 25.40
C PHE A 305 -10.76 -19.41 25.15
N ILE A 306 -9.87 -18.45 25.43
CA ILE A 306 -10.09 -17.03 25.08
C ILE A 306 -10.25 -16.89 23.57
N TYR A 307 -9.36 -17.48 22.77
CA TYR A 307 -9.51 -17.52 21.32
C TYR A 307 -10.80 -18.22 20.88
N GLY A 308 -11.12 -19.37 21.51
CA GLY A 308 -12.36 -20.09 21.24
C GLY A 308 -13.63 -19.26 21.52
N ALA A 309 -13.61 -18.47 22.59
CA ALA A 309 -14.69 -17.55 22.90
C ALA A 309 -14.80 -16.41 21.88
N ASP A 310 -13.65 -15.89 21.45
CA ASP A 310 -13.58 -14.79 20.50
C ASP A 310 -14.18 -15.16 19.15
N ILE A 311 -13.78 -16.29 18.57
CA ILE A 311 -14.36 -16.79 17.31
C ILE A 311 -15.83 -17.19 17.43
N ALA A 312 -16.28 -17.64 18.61
CA ALA A 312 -17.69 -17.95 18.88
C ALA A 312 -18.54 -16.71 19.19
N GLY A 313 -17.94 -15.54 19.36
CA GLY A 313 -18.64 -14.31 19.68
C GLY A 313 -19.22 -14.25 21.11
N VAL A 314 -18.69 -15.04 22.06
CA VAL A 314 -19.14 -15.12 23.46
C VAL A 314 -18.08 -14.63 24.43
N SER A 315 -18.44 -14.42 25.69
CA SER A 315 -17.45 -14.07 26.74
C SER A 315 -16.58 -15.28 27.08
N PRO A 316 -15.27 -15.08 27.36
CA PRO A 316 -14.39 -16.16 27.77
C PRO A 316 -14.85 -16.81 29.08
N ASN A 317 -14.81 -18.12 29.09
CA ASN A 317 -15.10 -18.93 30.25
C ASN A 317 -14.20 -20.16 30.24
N VAL A 318 -13.58 -20.46 31.37
CA VAL A 318 -12.66 -21.61 31.51
C VAL A 318 -13.33 -22.95 31.18
N ASN A 319 -14.64 -23.06 31.39
CA ASN A 319 -15.45 -24.24 31.07
C ASN A 319 -16.16 -24.16 29.72
N LEU A 320 -15.80 -23.19 28.86
CA LEU A 320 -16.40 -23.02 27.52
C LEU A 320 -16.26 -24.33 26.72
N ASP A 321 -17.38 -24.90 26.26
CA ASP A 321 -17.34 -26.02 25.32
C ASP A 321 -16.96 -25.54 23.93
N SER A 322 -15.68 -25.45 23.73
CA SER A 322 -15.05 -25.09 22.43
C SER A 322 -14.00 -26.14 22.06
N PRO A 323 -13.86 -26.52 20.80
CA PRO A 323 -12.77 -27.39 20.37
C PRO A 323 -11.39 -26.78 20.61
N TYR A 324 -11.32 -25.46 20.79
CA TYR A 324 -10.09 -24.75 21.13
C TYR A 324 -9.78 -24.75 22.64
N ASN A 325 -10.71 -25.13 23.51
CA ASN A 325 -10.49 -25.10 24.95
C ASN A 325 -9.58 -26.24 25.43
N THR A 326 -8.28 -25.98 25.49
CA THR A 326 -7.29 -26.95 25.96
C THR A 326 -7.22 -27.10 27.48
N ARG A 327 -8.10 -26.45 28.26
CA ARG A 327 -8.28 -26.74 29.69
C ARG A 327 -9.16 -27.94 29.96
N ILE A 328 -10.04 -28.28 29.02
CA ILE A 328 -10.99 -29.36 29.16
C ILE A 328 -10.81 -30.46 28.09
N LYS A 329 -10.17 -30.13 26.97
CA LYS A 329 -9.92 -31.07 25.86
C LYS A 329 -8.41 -31.38 25.76
N PRO A 330 -8.00 -32.65 25.84
CA PRO A 330 -6.61 -33.05 25.71
C PRO A 330 -6.14 -32.90 24.25
N GLY A 331 -4.83 -32.77 24.06
CA GLY A 331 -4.22 -32.64 22.76
C GLY A 331 -4.13 -31.21 22.24
N LEU A 332 -3.73 -31.06 20.97
CA LEU A 332 -3.69 -29.77 20.28
C LEU A 332 -5.11 -29.34 19.89
N PRO A 333 -5.40 -28.04 19.90
CA PRO A 333 -6.64 -27.50 19.34
C PRO A 333 -6.70 -27.73 17.82
N PRO A 334 -7.87 -27.50 17.17
CA PRO A 334 -8.06 -27.77 15.75
C PRO A 334 -7.11 -26.99 14.81
N GLY A 335 -6.52 -25.91 15.27
CA GLY A 335 -5.61 -25.10 14.49
C GLY A 335 -4.94 -23.98 15.29
N PRO A 336 -4.10 -23.18 14.62
CA PRO A 336 -3.43 -22.04 15.24
C PRO A 336 -4.41 -21.01 15.79
N ILE A 337 -4.00 -20.29 16.83
CA ILE A 337 -4.79 -19.24 17.50
C ILE A 337 -4.21 -17.83 17.32
N ALA A 338 -3.06 -17.74 16.69
CA ALA A 338 -2.35 -16.48 16.37
C ALA A 338 -1.17 -16.80 15.47
N THR A 339 -0.56 -15.76 14.90
CA THR A 339 0.69 -15.89 14.13
C THR A 339 1.88 -16.09 15.08
N PRO A 340 2.63 -17.22 15.00
CA PRO A 340 3.85 -17.38 15.78
C PRO A 340 5.00 -16.56 15.21
N GLY A 341 5.83 -16.02 16.08
CA GLY A 341 7.15 -15.50 15.73
C GLY A 341 8.19 -16.62 15.57
N LEU A 342 9.35 -16.28 15.01
CA LEU A 342 10.44 -17.24 14.80
C LEU A 342 10.91 -17.90 16.09
N GLY A 343 10.92 -17.17 17.20
CA GLY A 343 11.29 -17.71 18.52
C GLY A 343 10.39 -18.86 18.95
N ALA A 344 9.08 -18.68 18.85
CA ALA A 344 8.09 -19.71 19.21
C ALA A 344 8.19 -20.94 18.27
N LEU A 345 8.41 -20.74 16.95
CA LEU A 345 8.65 -21.83 15.99
C LEU A 345 9.91 -22.63 16.37
N LYS A 346 11.01 -21.93 16.69
CA LYS A 346 12.27 -22.57 17.14
C LYS A 346 12.08 -23.29 18.48
N ALA A 347 11.30 -22.76 19.40
CA ALA A 347 11.03 -23.39 20.69
C ALA A 347 10.27 -24.72 20.55
N VAL A 348 9.33 -24.79 19.61
CA VAL A 348 8.65 -26.06 19.24
C VAL A 348 9.64 -27.05 18.63
N ALA A 349 10.57 -26.59 17.79
CA ALA A 349 11.57 -27.45 17.13
C ALA A 349 12.63 -27.96 18.09
N ASP A 350 12.97 -27.17 19.11
CA ASP A 350 14.02 -27.46 20.09
C ASP A 350 13.56 -27.05 21.51
N PRO A 351 12.65 -27.85 22.12
CA PRO A 351 12.19 -27.57 23.48
C PRO A 351 13.36 -27.70 24.49
N ALA A 352 13.29 -26.93 25.60
CA ALA A 352 14.30 -27.02 26.63
C ALA A 352 14.33 -28.42 27.23
N PRO A 353 15.51 -28.94 27.64
CA PRO A 353 15.56 -30.12 28.48
C PRO A 353 14.95 -29.82 29.86
N GLY A 354 14.26 -30.78 30.45
CA GLY A 354 13.65 -30.59 31.76
C GLY A 354 12.43 -31.48 31.98
N ASN A 355 11.78 -31.29 33.12
CA ASN A 355 10.63 -32.07 33.52
C ASN A 355 9.55 -31.24 34.23
N TYR A 356 9.48 -29.94 33.89
CA TYR A 356 8.45 -29.08 34.45
C TYR A 356 7.06 -29.56 34.07
N GLU A 357 6.13 -29.51 35.02
CA GLU A 357 4.70 -29.79 34.86
C GLU A 357 3.87 -28.53 34.70
N PHE A 358 4.34 -27.43 35.29
CA PHE A 358 3.59 -26.19 35.43
C PHE A 358 4.47 -25.01 35.08
N PHE A 359 3.84 -23.94 34.60
CA PHE A 359 4.40 -22.61 34.49
C PHE A 359 3.34 -21.57 34.86
N LEU A 360 3.79 -20.37 35.23
CA LEU A 360 2.97 -19.26 35.70
C LEU A 360 3.61 -17.95 35.27
N ALA A 361 2.86 -17.05 34.63
CA ALA A 361 3.26 -15.65 34.46
C ALA A 361 3.03 -14.90 35.78
N GLY A 362 4.09 -14.29 36.34
CA GLY A 362 4.01 -13.50 37.55
C GLY A 362 3.61 -12.04 37.32
N ASP A 363 3.15 -11.39 38.38
CA ASP A 363 2.79 -9.96 38.35
C ASP A 363 4.00 -9.04 38.01
N ASP A 364 5.22 -9.56 38.15
CA ASP A 364 6.49 -8.91 37.79
C ASP A 364 6.94 -9.11 36.35
N GLY A 365 6.11 -9.83 35.54
CA GLY A 365 6.40 -10.13 34.14
C GLY A 365 7.38 -11.29 33.93
N ASN A 366 7.83 -11.96 35.01
CA ASN A 366 8.63 -13.16 34.91
C ASN A 366 7.75 -14.42 34.79
N VAL A 367 8.34 -15.52 34.27
CA VAL A 367 7.67 -16.82 34.21
C VAL A 367 8.33 -17.77 35.20
N TYR A 368 7.52 -18.42 36.02
CA TYR A 368 7.92 -19.33 37.10
C TYR A 368 7.53 -20.74 36.73
N PHE A 369 8.47 -21.66 36.72
CA PHE A 369 8.26 -23.08 36.41
C PHE A 369 8.24 -23.89 37.67
N ALA A 370 7.48 -25.01 37.65
CA ALA A 370 7.36 -25.91 38.79
C ALA A 370 7.26 -27.37 38.30
N ASN A 371 7.81 -28.32 39.10
CA ASN A 371 7.75 -29.75 38.87
C ASN A 371 6.56 -30.40 39.57
N THR A 372 6.06 -29.75 40.62
CA THR A 372 4.96 -30.27 41.46
C THR A 372 3.86 -29.21 41.63
N ASP A 373 2.64 -29.66 41.92
CA ASP A 373 1.53 -28.76 42.23
C ASP A 373 1.83 -27.92 43.47
N ALA A 374 2.50 -28.48 44.50
CA ALA A 374 2.88 -27.73 45.72
C ALA A 374 3.79 -26.53 45.37
N GLU A 375 4.80 -26.73 44.52
CA GLU A 375 5.67 -25.66 44.02
C GLU A 375 4.88 -24.65 43.21
N HIS A 376 3.96 -25.12 42.34
CA HIS A 376 3.10 -24.24 41.52
C HIS A 376 2.20 -23.35 42.40
N GLN A 377 1.56 -23.93 43.42
CA GLN A 377 0.76 -23.18 44.40
C GLN A 377 1.58 -22.16 45.21
N ALA A 378 2.84 -22.51 45.53
CA ALA A 378 3.75 -21.58 46.15
C ALA A 378 4.08 -20.38 45.21
N ASN A 379 4.36 -20.67 43.95
CA ASN A 379 4.60 -19.64 42.91
C ASN A 379 3.38 -18.73 42.74
N ILE A 380 2.15 -19.26 42.70
CA ILE A 380 0.92 -18.47 42.62
C ILE A 380 0.84 -17.49 43.82
N LYS A 381 1.00 -18.01 45.04
CA LYS A 381 0.91 -17.19 46.25
C LYS A 381 1.97 -16.08 46.32
N GLN A 382 3.17 -16.36 45.80
CA GLN A 382 4.30 -15.44 45.88
C GLN A 382 4.31 -14.43 44.72
N HIS A 383 3.99 -14.84 43.51
CA HIS A 383 4.29 -14.09 42.29
C HIS A 383 3.05 -13.71 41.45
N CYS A 384 1.83 -14.23 41.76
CA CYS A 384 0.64 -13.98 40.97
C CYS A 384 -0.57 -13.60 41.83
N LYS A 385 -0.44 -12.47 42.56
CA LYS A 385 -1.51 -11.99 43.43
C LYS A 385 -2.60 -11.24 42.68
N LYS A 386 -2.19 -10.42 41.71
CA LYS A 386 -3.07 -9.56 40.94
C LYS A 386 -3.63 -10.32 39.72
N LEU A 387 -2.75 -10.84 38.85
CA LEU A 387 -3.18 -11.52 37.61
C LEU A 387 -4.02 -12.77 37.90
N CYS A 388 -3.68 -13.53 38.97
CA CYS A 388 -4.43 -14.74 39.33
C CYS A 388 -5.74 -14.47 40.10
N SER A 389 -5.99 -13.23 40.54
CA SER A 389 -7.28 -12.85 41.17
C SER A 389 -8.31 -12.36 40.16
N GLU A 390 -7.90 -12.09 38.92
CA GLU A 390 -8.76 -11.61 37.84
C GLU A 390 -9.29 -12.75 36.94
N LEU A 391 -8.84 -13.99 37.16
CA LEU A 391 -9.26 -15.21 36.49
C LEU A 391 -10.31 -15.96 37.31
#